data_fe182d394f57b6a26a24bb37f23383c9
#
_entry.id   fe182d394f57b6a26a24bb37f23383c9
#
_cell.length_a   1.000
_cell.length_b   1.000
_cell.length_c   1.000
_cell.angle_alpha   90.00
_cell.angle_beta   90.00
_cell.angle_gamma   90.00
#
_symmetry.space_group_name_H-M   'P 1'
#
loop_
_entity.id
_entity.type
_entity.pdbx_description
1 polymer ?
#
loop_
_entity_poly.entity_id
_entity_poly.type
_entity_poly.pdbx_seq_one_letter_code
_entity_poly.pdbx_strand_id
1 'polypeptide(L)'
;MIELREVNKIFTAGDHVVEAAKDVNLRIEDGEVFGIIGYSGAGKSTLVRCINLLERPTSGQVFLDDTELTTLSDKQLRESRKNIGMIFQQFNLFSSRNVYGNVAYPLKHSKLSKDEKKKKVESLLELVGLSDKAKSYPSQLSGGQKQRVAIARALASDPKVLLCDEATSALDPQTTHSILQLLKELNKKLGITVILITHEMDVIKEICDRVAVMENGRVVEQGDVFSIFANPKEKITREFIDTTSNLSKIYELIGEKAEITQINPGECIAKFKYLVRSSSEALVSTISRQYHINVNIIFGNIELIGSEPLGGLVAILSGEPQDIEGALNYLREKNVGVEVILDARNPQ
;
A
#
# COMPACT_ATOMS: atom_id res chain seq x y z
N MET A 1 -11.21 -9.53 12.76
CA MET A 1 -11.57 -8.12 12.48
C MET A 1 -10.83 -7.20 13.44
N ILE A 2 -10.32 -6.07 12.97
CA ILE A 2 -9.79 -4.97 13.80
C ILE A 2 -10.65 -3.73 13.63
N GLU A 3 -10.99 -3.08 14.74
CA GLU A 3 -11.75 -1.83 14.71
C GLU A 3 -11.13 -0.79 15.64
N LEU A 4 -10.97 0.41 15.14
CA LEU A 4 -10.54 1.60 15.85
C LEU A 4 -11.71 2.57 15.90
N ARG A 5 -12.09 3.04 17.09
CA ARG A 5 -13.18 4.00 17.29
C ARG A 5 -12.65 5.23 18.00
N GLU A 6 -12.66 6.36 17.30
CA GLU A 6 -12.27 7.68 17.83
C GLU A 6 -10.89 7.66 18.51
N VAL A 7 -9.93 6.90 17.93
CA VAL A 7 -8.62 6.71 18.52
C VAL A 7 -7.80 7.98 18.42
N ASN A 8 -7.35 8.47 19.57
CA ASN A 8 -6.46 9.62 19.70
C ASN A 8 -5.16 9.20 20.40
N LYS A 9 -4.03 9.73 19.95
CA LYS A 9 -2.75 9.59 20.62
C LYS A 9 -2.00 10.91 20.64
N ILE A 10 -1.77 11.39 21.85
CA ILE A 10 -1.06 12.63 22.14
C ILE A 10 0.21 12.27 22.90
N PHE A 11 1.36 12.79 22.43
CA PHE A 11 2.61 12.76 23.17
C PHE A 11 2.91 14.16 23.72
N THR A 12 3.26 14.21 25.00
CA THR A 12 3.65 15.46 25.67
C THR A 12 5.07 15.35 26.17
N ALA A 13 5.94 16.23 25.74
CA ALA A 13 7.34 16.32 26.18
C ALA A 13 7.66 17.78 26.54
N GLY A 14 7.58 18.13 27.81
CA GLY A 14 7.64 19.52 28.25
C GLY A 14 6.51 20.34 27.65
N ASP A 15 6.84 21.47 27.00
CA ASP A 15 5.87 22.35 26.33
C ASP A 15 5.46 21.87 24.92
N HIS A 16 6.10 20.80 24.44
CA HIS A 16 5.80 20.26 23.11
C HIS A 16 4.68 19.22 23.19
N VAL A 17 3.60 19.46 22.44
CA VAL A 17 2.48 18.54 22.28
C VAL A 17 2.41 18.09 20.85
N VAL A 18 2.46 16.76 20.63
CA VAL A 18 2.35 16.15 19.32
C VAL A 18 1.14 15.23 19.31
N GLU A 19 0.15 15.57 18.51
CA GLU A 19 -1.03 14.73 18.28
C GLU A 19 -0.73 13.78 17.11
N ALA A 20 -0.24 12.59 17.43
CA ALA A 20 0.20 11.59 16.44
C ALA A 20 -0.96 10.77 15.82
N ALA A 21 -2.11 10.69 16.51
CA ALA A 21 -3.37 10.17 15.96
C ALA A 21 -4.52 11.05 16.46
N LYS A 22 -5.45 11.39 15.57
CA LYS A 22 -6.56 12.31 15.81
C LYS A 22 -7.85 11.73 15.26
N ASP A 23 -8.75 11.36 16.15
CA ASP A 23 -10.09 10.86 15.82
C ASP A 23 -10.07 9.78 14.72
N VAL A 24 -9.19 8.80 14.89
CA VAL A 24 -9.00 7.75 13.89
C VAL A 24 -10.09 6.70 14.04
N ASN A 25 -10.87 6.55 12.97
CA ASN A 25 -11.90 5.54 12.80
C ASN A 25 -11.53 4.63 11.63
N LEU A 26 -11.24 3.35 11.91
CA LEU A 26 -10.85 2.35 10.92
C LEU A 26 -11.50 1.02 11.23
N ARG A 27 -11.92 0.32 10.18
CA ARG A 27 -12.39 -1.05 10.25
C ARG A 27 -11.67 -1.90 9.21
N ILE A 28 -11.03 -2.96 9.69
CA ILE A 28 -10.21 -3.87 8.89
C ILE A 28 -10.83 -5.27 9.04
N GLU A 29 -11.23 -5.84 7.93
CA GLU A 29 -11.95 -7.13 7.92
C GLU A 29 -10.98 -8.32 8.07
N ASP A 30 -11.52 -9.49 8.42
CA ASP A 30 -10.70 -10.69 8.54
C ASP A 30 -10.19 -11.15 7.18
N GLY A 31 -8.91 -11.50 7.15
CA GLY A 31 -8.26 -12.06 5.96
C GLY A 31 -7.92 -11.04 4.87
N GLU A 32 -8.20 -9.73 5.08
CA GLU A 32 -7.78 -8.71 4.10
C GLU A 32 -6.31 -8.28 4.28
N VAL A 33 -5.72 -7.77 3.21
CA VAL A 33 -4.46 -7.05 3.25
C VAL A 33 -4.77 -5.55 3.20
N PHE A 34 -4.60 -4.88 4.34
CA PHE A 34 -4.94 -3.47 4.51
C PHE A 34 -3.69 -2.59 4.56
N GLY A 35 -3.63 -1.59 3.70
CA GLY A 35 -2.53 -0.62 3.63
C GLY A 35 -2.81 0.63 4.45
N ILE A 36 -1.79 1.18 5.11
CA ILE A 36 -1.82 2.51 5.72
C ILE A 36 -0.66 3.31 5.12
N ILE A 37 -0.98 4.37 4.39
CA ILE A 37 0.00 5.20 3.69
C ILE A 37 -0.04 6.64 4.18
N GLY A 38 1.07 7.36 4.05
CA GLY A 38 1.19 8.76 4.42
C GLY A 38 2.66 9.19 4.45
N TYR A 39 2.95 10.48 4.42
CA TYR A 39 4.32 10.98 4.54
C TYR A 39 4.95 10.64 5.89
N SER A 40 6.28 10.78 5.96
CA SER A 40 6.98 10.67 7.24
C SER A 40 6.39 11.65 8.26
N GLY A 41 6.14 11.18 9.48
CA GLY A 41 5.50 11.99 10.52
C GLY A 41 3.95 12.03 10.46
N ALA A 42 3.28 11.41 9.50
CA ALA A 42 1.81 11.37 9.43
C ALA A 42 1.13 10.60 10.56
N GLY A 43 1.88 9.87 11.41
CA GLY A 43 1.33 9.13 12.55
C GLY A 43 1.15 7.61 12.33
N LYS A 44 1.51 7.08 11.16
CA LYS A 44 1.30 5.69 10.76
C LYS A 44 1.84 4.65 11.75
N SER A 45 3.13 4.72 12.10
CA SER A 45 3.76 3.79 13.05
C SER A 45 3.17 3.91 14.44
N THR A 46 2.77 5.13 14.86
CA THR A 46 2.05 5.33 16.11
C THR A 46 0.71 4.64 16.08
N LEU A 47 -0.05 4.77 14.99
CA LEU A 47 -1.36 4.14 14.84
C LEU A 47 -1.26 2.61 14.92
N VAL A 48 -0.30 2.00 14.22
CA VAL A 48 -0.09 0.53 14.29
C VAL A 48 0.32 0.09 15.68
N ARG A 49 1.13 0.88 16.39
CA ARG A 49 1.48 0.59 17.78
C ARG A 49 0.29 0.78 18.73
N CYS A 50 -0.70 1.59 18.36
CA CYS A 50 -1.98 1.65 19.08
C CYS A 50 -2.84 0.40 18.82
N ILE A 51 -2.80 -0.20 17.63
CA ILE A 51 -3.56 -1.43 17.32
C ILE A 51 -3.18 -2.57 18.25
N ASN A 52 -1.89 -2.77 18.53
CA ASN A 52 -1.43 -3.81 19.47
C ASN A 52 -1.18 -3.29 20.89
N LEU A 53 -1.58 -2.04 21.18
CA LEU A 53 -1.37 -1.32 22.44
C LEU A 53 0.09 -1.28 22.92
N LEU A 54 1.09 -1.42 22.03
CA LEU A 54 2.47 -1.05 22.37
C LEU A 54 2.54 0.42 22.76
N GLU A 55 1.73 1.25 22.10
CA GLU A 55 1.38 2.61 22.51
C GLU A 55 -0.09 2.63 22.91
N ARG A 56 -0.39 2.90 24.19
CA ARG A 56 -1.78 3.04 24.59
C ARG A 56 -2.35 4.34 24.01
N PRO A 57 -3.54 4.31 23.37
CA PRO A 57 -4.26 5.52 22.99
C PRO A 57 -4.46 6.47 24.18
N THR A 58 -4.49 7.77 23.94
CA THR A 58 -4.86 8.76 24.93
C THR A 58 -6.36 8.73 25.18
N SER A 59 -7.15 8.47 24.12
CA SER A 59 -8.60 8.22 24.18
C SER A 59 -9.03 7.36 22.99
N GLY A 60 -10.28 6.92 22.99
CA GLY A 60 -10.84 6.02 21.98
C GLY A 60 -10.65 4.55 22.32
N GLN A 61 -11.11 3.69 21.44
CA GLN A 61 -11.22 2.26 21.68
C GLN A 61 -10.54 1.46 20.54
N VAL A 62 -9.92 0.35 20.91
CA VAL A 62 -9.30 -0.59 19.97
C VAL A 62 -9.89 -1.97 20.21
N PHE A 63 -10.45 -2.57 19.16
CA PHE A 63 -11.03 -3.91 19.20
C PHE A 63 -10.23 -4.89 18.34
N LEU A 64 -10.10 -6.10 18.86
CA LEU A 64 -9.71 -7.29 18.10
C LEU A 64 -10.86 -8.29 18.20
N ASP A 65 -11.53 -8.55 17.11
CA ASP A 65 -12.83 -9.24 17.10
C ASP A 65 -13.81 -8.54 18.07
N ASP A 66 -14.45 -9.27 18.95
CA ASP A 66 -15.37 -8.75 19.96
C ASP A 66 -14.68 -8.25 21.24
N THR A 67 -13.34 -8.29 21.28
CA THR A 67 -12.57 -7.95 22.48
C THR A 67 -12.03 -6.53 22.41
N GLU A 68 -12.48 -5.66 23.33
CA GLU A 68 -11.91 -4.32 23.50
C GLU A 68 -10.55 -4.41 24.20
N LEU A 69 -9.47 -4.16 23.47
CA LEU A 69 -8.10 -4.27 23.98
C LEU A 69 -7.77 -3.17 24.99
N THR A 70 -8.37 -1.98 24.84
CA THR A 70 -8.08 -0.79 25.66
C THR A 70 -8.47 -0.96 27.12
N THR A 71 -9.44 -1.83 27.42
CA THR A 71 -9.94 -2.12 28.79
C THR A 71 -9.22 -3.26 29.46
N LEU A 72 -8.39 -4.02 28.73
CA LEU A 72 -7.74 -5.23 29.26
C LEU A 72 -6.66 -4.90 30.30
N SER A 73 -6.58 -5.75 31.33
CA SER A 73 -5.42 -5.79 32.21
C SER A 73 -4.15 -6.22 31.46
N ASP A 74 -2.97 -5.90 32.00
CA ASP A 74 -1.69 -6.27 31.37
C ASP A 74 -1.52 -7.78 31.14
N LYS A 75 -2.12 -8.61 31.99
CA LYS A 75 -2.11 -10.05 31.84
C LYS A 75 -2.97 -10.49 30.66
N GLN A 76 -4.19 -9.98 30.57
CA GLN A 76 -5.11 -10.26 29.45
C GLN A 76 -4.58 -9.70 28.14
N LEU A 77 -4.01 -8.50 28.15
CA LEU A 77 -3.40 -7.89 26.97
C LEU A 77 -2.21 -8.72 26.44
N ARG A 78 -1.37 -9.29 27.33
CA ARG A 78 -0.30 -10.21 26.92
C ARG A 78 -0.83 -11.46 26.21
N GLU A 79 -1.98 -12.00 26.68
CA GLU A 79 -2.61 -13.13 25.99
C GLU A 79 -3.21 -12.72 24.64
N SER A 80 -3.92 -11.59 24.57
CA SER A 80 -4.49 -11.07 23.32
C SER A 80 -3.41 -10.75 22.27
N ARG A 81 -2.26 -10.23 22.68
CA ARG A 81 -1.12 -9.96 21.79
C ARG A 81 -0.52 -11.19 21.13
N LYS A 82 -0.81 -12.41 21.60
CA LYS A 82 -0.40 -13.64 20.90
C LYS A 82 -1.12 -13.81 19.58
N ASN A 83 -2.32 -13.21 19.45
CA ASN A 83 -3.10 -13.18 18.21
C ASN A 83 -2.62 -12.11 17.23
N ILE A 84 -1.63 -11.28 17.61
CA ILE A 84 -1.11 -10.18 16.78
C ILE A 84 0.40 -10.37 16.61
N GLY A 85 0.82 -10.77 15.43
CA GLY A 85 2.23 -10.78 15.04
C GLY A 85 2.67 -9.38 14.64
N MET A 86 3.93 -9.02 14.91
CA MET A 86 4.48 -7.74 14.49
C MET A 86 5.85 -7.91 13.82
N ILE A 87 5.98 -7.30 12.66
CA ILE A 87 7.21 -7.20 11.88
C ILE A 87 7.64 -5.74 11.91
N PHE A 88 8.87 -5.49 12.33
CA PHE A 88 9.43 -4.17 12.50
C PHE A 88 10.35 -3.81 11.33
N GLN A 89 10.51 -2.52 11.06
CA GLN A 89 11.39 -1.97 10.04
C GLN A 89 12.84 -2.48 10.15
N GLN A 90 13.39 -2.57 11.35
CA GLN A 90 14.76 -2.99 11.62
C GLN A 90 14.89 -4.49 11.97
N PHE A 91 13.95 -5.34 11.54
CA PHE A 91 13.90 -6.79 11.79
C PHE A 91 13.83 -7.18 13.28
N ASN A 92 14.50 -6.47 14.18
CA ASN A 92 14.59 -6.69 15.63
C ASN A 92 14.91 -8.15 16.02
N LEU A 93 15.85 -8.76 15.29
CA LEU A 93 16.32 -10.10 15.60
C LEU A 93 17.30 -10.08 16.77
N PHE A 94 17.22 -11.12 17.60
CA PHE A 94 18.20 -11.35 18.67
C PHE A 94 19.54 -11.76 18.05
N SER A 95 20.55 -10.90 18.14
CA SER A 95 21.89 -11.15 17.60
C SER A 95 22.59 -12.34 18.27
N SER A 96 22.29 -12.59 19.54
CA SER A 96 22.82 -13.71 20.33
C SER A 96 22.14 -15.06 20.06
N ARG A 97 21.13 -15.11 19.19
CA ARG A 97 20.40 -16.32 18.82
C ARG A 97 20.55 -16.57 17.33
N ASN A 98 20.67 -17.86 16.97
CA ASN A 98 20.57 -18.26 15.57
C ASN A 98 19.15 -18.12 15.04
N VAL A 99 18.93 -18.40 13.76
CA VAL A 99 17.62 -18.34 13.08
C VAL A 99 16.57 -19.17 13.81
N TYR A 100 16.89 -20.44 14.10
CA TYR A 100 15.99 -21.32 14.86
C TYR A 100 15.61 -20.71 16.22
N GLY A 101 16.57 -20.20 16.97
CA GLY A 101 16.33 -19.60 18.29
C GLY A 101 15.53 -18.30 18.24
N ASN A 102 15.63 -17.54 17.15
CA ASN A 102 14.78 -16.36 16.91
C ASN A 102 13.33 -16.75 16.68
N VAL A 103 13.08 -17.74 15.80
CA VAL A 103 11.72 -18.21 15.48
C VAL A 103 11.10 -18.97 16.68
N ALA A 104 11.89 -19.73 17.43
CA ALA A 104 11.43 -20.46 18.62
C ALA A 104 11.09 -19.54 19.82
N TYR A 105 11.58 -18.29 19.82
CA TYR A 105 11.48 -17.42 21.01
C TYR A 105 10.04 -17.17 21.48
N PRO A 106 9.04 -16.86 20.62
CA PRO A 106 7.66 -16.68 21.04
C PRO A 106 7.05 -17.94 21.69
N LEU A 107 7.55 -19.12 21.33
CA LEU A 107 7.07 -20.40 21.85
C LEU A 107 7.63 -20.76 23.22
N LYS A 108 8.53 -19.93 23.82
CA LYS A 108 9.18 -20.23 25.09
C LYS A 108 8.20 -20.59 26.21
N HIS A 109 7.10 -19.85 26.27
CA HIS A 109 6.05 -20.00 27.30
C HIS A 109 4.77 -20.69 26.77
N SER A 110 4.81 -21.28 25.58
CA SER A 110 3.69 -22.09 25.07
C SER A 110 3.60 -23.42 25.79
N LYS A 111 2.43 -24.07 25.78
CA LYS A 111 2.19 -25.39 26.34
C LYS A 111 2.72 -26.54 25.47
N LEU A 112 3.28 -26.23 24.30
CA LEU A 112 3.81 -27.23 23.37
C LEU A 112 5.00 -27.95 23.95
N SER A 113 5.10 -29.27 23.71
CA SER A 113 6.27 -30.10 24.00
C SER A 113 7.50 -29.67 23.20
N LYS A 114 8.67 -30.15 23.54
CA LYS A 114 9.92 -29.85 22.82
C LYS A 114 9.84 -30.27 21.34
N ASP A 115 9.25 -31.44 21.08
CA ASP A 115 9.15 -31.99 19.71
C ASP A 115 8.13 -31.23 18.89
N GLU A 116 7.00 -30.82 19.47
CA GLU A 116 6.01 -29.95 18.79
C GLU A 116 6.60 -28.57 18.46
N LYS A 117 7.34 -27.97 19.40
CA LYS A 117 8.05 -26.70 19.14
C LYS A 117 9.04 -26.84 17.99
N LYS A 118 9.82 -27.94 18.00
CA LYS A 118 10.80 -28.23 16.95
C LYS A 118 10.11 -28.34 15.59
N LYS A 119 9.09 -29.18 15.46
CA LYS A 119 8.33 -29.37 14.22
C LYS A 119 7.74 -28.05 13.73
N LYS A 120 7.16 -27.26 14.63
CA LYS A 120 6.58 -25.96 14.29
C LYS A 120 7.62 -24.96 13.76
N VAL A 121 8.77 -24.85 14.41
CA VAL A 121 9.85 -23.97 13.94
C VAL A 121 10.37 -24.43 12.59
N GLU A 122 10.58 -25.74 12.40
CA GLU A 122 11.02 -26.31 11.12
C GLU A 122 10.02 -26.02 10.00
N SER A 123 8.71 -26.20 10.24
CA SER A 123 7.67 -25.87 9.25
C SER A 123 7.59 -24.38 8.91
N LEU A 124 7.81 -23.50 9.90
CA LEU A 124 7.86 -22.06 9.67
C LEU A 124 9.09 -21.64 8.86
N LEU A 125 10.24 -22.27 9.11
CA LEU A 125 11.45 -22.03 8.34
C LEU A 125 11.32 -22.54 6.90
N GLU A 126 10.67 -23.67 6.70
CA GLU A 126 10.31 -24.17 5.36
C GLU A 126 9.38 -23.20 4.65
N LEU A 127 8.33 -22.72 5.33
CA LEU A 127 7.34 -21.77 4.81
C LEU A 127 7.97 -20.47 4.29
N VAL A 128 9.03 -19.99 4.94
CA VAL A 128 9.76 -18.78 4.51
C VAL A 128 11.01 -19.07 3.67
N GLY A 129 11.28 -20.36 3.34
CA GLY A 129 12.40 -20.78 2.50
C GLY A 129 13.78 -20.63 3.16
N LEU A 130 13.89 -20.92 4.47
CA LEU A 130 15.13 -20.76 5.25
C LEU A 130 15.51 -22.02 6.05
N SER A 131 15.07 -23.22 5.65
CA SER A 131 15.39 -24.47 6.35
C SER A 131 16.89 -24.71 6.47
N ASP A 132 17.67 -24.41 5.42
CA ASP A 132 19.13 -24.55 5.35
C ASP A 132 19.87 -23.56 6.27
N LYS A 133 19.22 -22.45 6.68
CA LYS A 133 19.79 -21.38 7.50
C LYS A 133 19.46 -21.49 8.99
N ALA A 134 18.81 -22.57 9.45
CA ALA A 134 18.34 -22.71 10.83
C ALA A 134 19.43 -22.45 11.88
N LYS A 135 20.68 -22.82 11.60
CA LYS A 135 21.83 -22.65 12.49
C LYS A 135 22.59 -21.33 12.32
N SER A 136 22.31 -20.57 11.26
CA SER A 136 22.98 -19.29 10.97
C SER A 136 22.57 -18.21 11.97
N TYR A 137 23.45 -17.25 12.22
CA TYR A 137 23.16 -16.08 13.05
C TYR A 137 22.75 -14.87 12.19
N PRO A 138 22.04 -13.88 12.74
CA PRO A 138 21.60 -12.71 11.99
C PRO A 138 22.71 -11.96 11.23
N SER A 139 23.93 -11.94 11.77
CA SER A 139 25.11 -11.33 11.11
C SER A 139 25.52 -12.03 9.80
N GLN A 140 25.08 -13.27 9.59
CA GLN A 140 25.40 -14.11 8.43
C GLN A 140 24.29 -14.07 7.36
N LEU A 141 23.25 -13.26 7.57
CA LEU A 141 22.05 -13.20 6.72
C LEU A 141 21.99 -11.89 5.92
N SER A 142 21.51 -11.98 4.68
CA SER A 142 21.10 -10.80 3.90
C SER A 142 19.89 -10.09 4.55
N GLY A 143 19.60 -8.86 4.13
CA GLY A 143 18.42 -8.10 4.58
C GLY A 143 17.11 -8.87 4.39
N GLY A 144 16.90 -9.41 3.19
CA GLY A 144 15.71 -10.21 2.88
C GLY A 144 15.61 -11.51 3.70
N GLN A 145 16.75 -12.18 3.98
CA GLN A 145 16.77 -13.35 4.86
C GLN A 145 16.42 -12.97 6.30
N LYS A 146 16.94 -11.84 6.81
CA LYS A 146 16.56 -11.34 8.14
C LYS A 146 15.06 -11.05 8.21
N GLN A 147 14.49 -10.48 7.16
CA GLN A 147 13.05 -10.19 7.09
C GLN A 147 12.23 -11.48 7.09
N ARG A 148 12.62 -12.50 6.32
CA ARG A 148 11.96 -13.81 6.34
C ARG A 148 12.02 -14.47 7.72
N VAL A 149 13.11 -14.32 8.46
CA VAL A 149 13.21 -14.78 9.87
C VAL A 149 12.25 -13.99 10.77
N ALA A 150 12.14 -12.67 10.60
CA ALA A 150 11.21 -11.84 11.37
C ALA A 150 9.74 -12.22 11.08
N ILE A 151 9.40 -12.53 9.83
CA ILE A 151 8.08 -13.05 9.44
C ILE A 151 7.82 -14.40 10.12
N ALA A 152 8.73 -15.38 10.00
CA ALA A 152 8.58 -16.69 10.62
C ALA A 152 8.41 -16.57 12.15
N ARG A 153 9.17 -15.69 12.80
CA ARG A 153 9.03 -15.40 14.24
C ARG A 153 7.67 -14.82 14.58
N ALA A 154 7.17 -13.88 13.78
CA ALA A 154 5.86 -13.26 14.00
C ALA A 154 4.72 -14.28 13.86
N LEU A 155 4.85 -15.27 12.97
CA LEU A 155 3.89 -16.35 12.76
C LEU A 155 3.94 -17.45 13.83
N ALA A 156 4.98 -17.50 14.67
CA ALA A 156 5.20 -18.61 15.60
C ALA A 156 4.07 -18.83 16.62
N SER A 157 3.32 -17.77 16.96
CA SER A 157 2.18 -17.81 17.90
C SER A 157 0.83 -18.06 17.21
N ASP A 158 0.79 -18.41 15.93
CA ASP A 158 -0.43 -18.54 15.10
C ASP A 158 -1.32 -17.29 15.19
N PRO A 159 -0.78 -16.10 14.83
CA PRO A 159 -1.54 -14.87 14.96
C PRO A 159 -2.68 -14.82 13.94
N LYS A 160 -3.78 -14.16 14.31
CA LYS A 160 -4.87 -13.80 13.38
C LYS A 160 -4.52 -12.59 12.51
N VAL A 161 -3.67 -11.71 13.05
CA VAL A 161 -3.30 -10.44 12.46
C VAL A 161 -1.78 -10.29 12.42
N LEU A 162 -1.25 -9.82 11.30
CA LEU A 162 0.15 -9.50 11.11
C LEU A 162 0.30 -8.00 10.85
N LEU A 163 0.94 -7.28 11.76
CA LEU A 163 1.26 -5.86 11.62
C LEU A 163 2.65 -5.71 11.02
N CYS A 164 2.77 -4.98 9.93
CA CYS A 164 4.02 -4.73 9.21
C CYS A 164 4.35 -3.23 9.24
N ASP A 165 5.28 -2.84 10.12
CA ASP A 165 5.73 -1.44 10.26
C ASP A 165 6.92 -1.22 9.33
N GLU A 166 6.69 -0.68 8.13
CA GLU A 166 7.67 -0.42 7.07
C GLU A 166 8.58 -1.62 6.78
N ALA A 167 7.98 -2.81 6.68
CA ALA A 167 8.68 -4.08 6.61
C ALA A 167 9.60 -4.27 5.38
N THR A 168 9.55 -3.38 4.41
CA THR A 168 10.33 -3.45 3.14
C THR A 168 11.26 -2.28 2.91
N SER A 169 11.15 -1.19 3.69
CA SER A 169 11.87 0.08 3.45
C SER A 169 13.40 -0.01 3.49
N ALA A 170 13.96 -1.07 4.10
CA ALA A 170 15.41 -1.31 4.19
C ALA A 170 15.92 -2.35 3.16
N LEU A 171 15.10 -2.71 2.17
CA LEU A 171 15.38 -3.77 1.20
C LEU A 171 15.51 -3.18 -0.21
N ASP A 172 16.24 -3.88 -1.06
CA ASP A 172 16.27 -3.57 -2.49
C ASP A 172 14.94 -3.95 -3.17
N PRO A 173 14.62 -3.36 -4.36
CA PRO A 173 13.31 -3.56 -5.00
C PRO A 173 12.97 -5.03 -5.29
N GLN A 174 13.95 -5.84 -5.72
CA GLN A 174 13.72 -7.25 -6.02
C GLN A 174 13.41 -8.06 -4.75
N THR A 175 14.12 -7.78 -3.68
CA THR A 175 13.88 -8.39 -2.37
C THR A 175 12.54 -7.94 -1.80
N THR A 176 12.18 -6.63 -1.93
CA THR A 176 10.88 -6.08 -1.56
C THR A 176 9.76 -6.86 -2.22
N HIS A 177 9.78 -6.98 -3.55
CA HIS A 177 8.79 -7.78 -4.30
C HIS A 177 8.67 -9.22 -3.76
N SER A 178 9.79 -9.89 -3.53
CA SER A 178 9.81 -11.26 -2.99
C SER A 178 9.18 -11.37 -1.59
N ILE A 179 9.37 -10.37 -0.72
CA ILE A 179 8.75 -10.31 0.62
C ILE A 179 7.25 -10.02 0.52
N LEU A 180 6.83 -9.13 -0.39
CA LEU A 180 5.42 -8.82 -0.60
C LEU A 180 4.65 -10.04 -1.12
N GLN A 181 5.22 -10.76 -2.09
CA GLN A 181 4.63 -12.02 -2.58
C GLN A 181 4.51 -13.06 -1.47
N LEU A 182 5.54 -13.21 -0.63
CA LEU A 182 5.48 -14.08 0.54
C LEU A 182 4.33 -13.68 1.49
N LEU A 183 4.18 -12.39 1.81
CA LEU A 183 3.07 -11.92 2.67
C LEU A 183 1.70 -12.22 2.05
N LYS A 184 1.55 -12.02 0.74
CA LYS A 184 0.32 -12.32 0.00
C LYS A 184 -0.01 -13.82 -0.01
N GLU A 185 0.99 -14.67 -0.18
CA GLU A 185 0.85 -16.13 -0.09
C GLU A 185 0.44 -16.56 1.33
N LEU A 186 1.08 -16.00 2.36
CA LEU A 186 0.76 -16.26 3.76
C LEU A 186 -0.67 -15.83 4.10
N ASN A 187 -1.10 -14.64 3.67
CA ASN A 187 -2.46 -14.17 3.81
C ASN A 187 -3.46 -15.18 3.21
N LYS A 188 -3.26 -15.56 1.94
CA LYS A 188 -4.15 -16.52 1.25
C LYS A 188 -4.14 -17.92 1.87
N LYS A 189 -2.95 -18.44 2.22
CA LYS A 189 -2.79 -19.81 2.72
C LYS A 189 -3.25 -19.99 4.15
N LEU A 190 -3.04 -18.99 5.00
CA LEU A 190 -3.32 -19.04 6.43
C LEU A 190 -4.59 -18.28 6.83
N GLY A 191 -5.19 -17.50 5.92
CA GLY A 191 -6.35 -16.66 6.20
C GLY A 191 -6.08 -15.53 7.20
N ILE A 192 -4.82 -15.12 7.38
CA ILE A 192 -4.44 -14.06 8.32
C ILE A 192 -4.71 -12.68 7.74
N THR A 193 -5.14 -11.75 8.57
CA THR A 193 -5.24 -10.33 8.22
C THR A 193 -3.84 -9.70 8.23
N VAL A 194 -3.48 -8.95 7.19
CA VAL A 194 -2.20 -8.25 7.13
C VAL A 194 -2.45 -6.75 7.13
N ILE A 195 -1.82 -6.02 8.05
CA ILE A 195 -1.86 -4.55 8.09
C ILE A 195 -0.45 -4.04 7.79
N LEU A 196 -0.32 -3.32 6.69
CA LEU A 196 0.95 -2.88 6.14
C LEU A 196 1.07 -1.36 6.21
N ILE A 197 2.12 -0.86 6.87
CA ILE A 197 2.49 0.54 6.79
C ILE A 197 3.59 0.71 5.75
N THR A 198 3.42 1.69 4.89
CA THR A 198 4.43 2.10 3.92
C THR A 198 4.25 3.57 3.52
N HIS A 199 5.28 4.14 2.92
CA HIS A 199 5.19 5.38 2.15
C HIS A 199 5.32 5.13 0.64
N GLU A 200 5.40 3.86 0.23
CA GLU A 200 5.57 3.41 -1.15
C GLU A 200 4.23 2.98 -1.74
N MET A 201 3.72 3.75 -2.71
CA MET A 201 2.45 3.45 -3.39
C MET A 201 2.48 2.12 -4.15
N ASP A 202 3.64 1.76 -4.72
CA ASP A 202 3.77 0.52 -5.48
C ASP A 202 3.56 -0.72 -4.60
N VAL A 203 3.97 -0.65 -3.33
CA VAL A 203 3.70 -1.70 -2.34
C VAL A 203 2.18 -1.87 -2.12
N ILE A 204 1.43 -0.75 -2.02
CA ILE A 204 -0.03 -0.78 -1.87
C ILE A 204 -0.69 -1.41 -3.09
N LYS A 205 -0.32 -0.98 -4.30
CA LYS A 205 -0.85 -1.54 -5.57
C LYS A 205 -0.63 -3.04 -5.69
N GLU A 206 0.53 -3.52 -5.22
CA GLU A 206 0.95 -4.90 -5.43
C GLU A 206 0.16 -5.90 -4.58
N ILE A 207 -0.12 -5.57 -3.30
CA ILE A 207 -0.67 -6.59 -2.40
C ILE A 207 -1.91 -6.19 -1.63
N CYS A 208 -2.23 -4.89 -1.48
CA CYS A 208 -3.33 -4.47 -0.63
C CYS A 208 -4.69 -4.56 -1.33
N ASP A 209 -5.72 -4.93 -0.57
CA ASP A 209 -7.12 -4.91 -0.99
C ASP A 209 -7.74 -3.52 -0.77
N ARG A 210 -7.49 -2.95 0.42
CA ARG A 210 -7.93 -1.61 0.81
C ARG A 210 -6.78 -0.81 1.39
N VAL A 211 -6.94 0.51 1.38
CA VAL A 211 -5.93 1.46 1.88
C VAL A 211 -6.58 2.61 2.64
N ALA A 212 -5.90 3.08 3.67
CA ALA A 212 -6.17 4.34 4.35
C ALA A 212 -5.01 5.30 4.14
N VAL A 213 -5.31 6.54 3.76
CA VAL A 213 -4.35 7.63 3.60
C VAL A 213 -4.35 8.46 4.87
N MET A 214 -3.17 8.63 5.47
CA MET A 214 -2.99 9.42 6.68
C MET A 214 -2.26 10.73 6.41
N GLU A 215 -2.78 11.80 6.98
CA GLU A 215 -2.16 13.12 7.00
C GLU A 215 -2.34 13.77 8.38
N ASN A 216 -1.27 14.30 8.95
CA ASN A 216 -1.29 15.05 10.22
C ASN A 216 -2.05 14.34 11.36
N GLY A 217 -1.90 13.01 11.47
CA GLY A 217 -2.54 12.17 12.48
C GLY A 217 -3.97 11.74 12.15
N ARG A 218 -4.55 12.14 11.04
CA ARG A 218 -5.93 11.79 10.63
C ARG A 218 -5.92 10.81 9.46
N VAL A 219 -6.92 9.95 9.40
CA VAL A 219 -7.28 9.24 8.18
C VAL A 219 -8.13 10.19 7.35
N VAL A 220 -7.59 10.64 6.22
CA VAL A 220 -8.25 11.63 5.34
C VAL A 220 -9.02 10.97 4.22
N GLU A 221 -8.58 9.80 3.77
CA GLU A 221 -9.25 9.02 2.73
C GLU A 221 -9.05 7.53 2.98
N GLN A 222 -10.06 6.70 2.68
CA GLN A 222 -9.96 5.24 2.75
C GLN A 222 -10.91 4.57 1.75
N GLY A 223 -10.51 3.42 1.23
CA GLY A 223 -11.30 2.67 0.26
C GLY A 223 -10.56 1.47 -0.32
N ASP A 224 -11.17 0.79 -1.29
CA ASP A 224 -10.45 -0.19 -2.09
C ASP A 224 -9.35 0.49 -2.92
N VAL A 225 -8.25 -0.24 -3.12
CA VAL A 225 -7.05 0.33 -3.74
C VAL A 225 -7.36 0.87 -5.14
N PHE A 226 -8.12 0.14 -5.95
CA PHE A 226 -8.47 0.59 -7.30
C PHE A 226 -9.22 1.93 -7.29
N SER A 227 -10.25 2.08 -6.44
CA SER A 227 -11.04 3.31 -6.33
C SER A 227 -10.21 4.51 -5.88
N ILE A 228 -9.32 4.31 -4.89
CA ILE A 228 -8.41 5.37 -4.41
C ILE A 228 -7.46 5.84 -5.52
N PHE A 229 -6.92 4.91 -6.32
CA PHE A 229 -6.01 5.26 -7.42
C PHE A 229 -6.74 5.81 -8.66
N ALA A 230 -7.93 5.30 -8.95
CA ALA A 230 -8.71 5.75 -10.10
C ALA A 230 -9.30 7.15 -9.89
N ASN A 231 -9.82 7.43 -8.69
CA ASN A 231 -10.54 8.66 -8.39
C ASN A 231 -10.22 9.20 -6.98
N PRO A 232 -8.97 9.68 -6.74
CA PRO A 232 -8.57 10.24 -5.45
C PRO A 232 -9.35 11.54 -5.16
N LYS A 233 -9.92 11.63 -3.97
CA LYS A 233 -10.71 12.78 -3.54
C LYS A 233 -9.84 13.83 -2.87
N GLU A 234 -8.95 13.39 -2.00
CA GLU A 234 -8.09 14.27 -1.22
C GLU A 234 -6.86 14.72 -2.00
N LYS A 235 -6.41 15.94 -1.73
CA LYS A 235 -5.23 16.53 -2.39
C LYS A 235 -3.99 15.69 -2.16
N ILE A 236 -3.75 15.26 -0.92
CA ILE A 236 -2.59 14.46 -0.55
C ILE A 236 -2.58 13.10 -1.25
N THR A 237 -3.75 12.48 -1.44
CA THR A 237 -3.89 11.22 -2.17
C THR A 237 -3.49 11.40 -3.63
N ARG A 238 -3.91 12.51 -4.26
CA ARG A 238 -3.50 12.86 -5.64
C ARG A 238 -2.00 13.05 -5.73
N GLU A 239 -1.41 13.81 -4.80
CA GLU A 239 0.04 14.03 -4.74
C GLU A 239 0.81 12.71 -4.63
N PHE A 240 0.38 11.78 -3.78
CA PHE A 240 0.99 10.44 -3.68
C PHE A 240 0.89 9.65 -4.99
N ILE A 241 -0.27 9.65 -5.64
CA ILE A 241 -0.48 8.94 -6.90
C ILE A 241 0.38 9.57 -8.00
N ASP A 242 0.45 10.90 -8.05
CA ASP A 242 1.24 11.62 -9.05
C ASP A 242 2.74 11.37 -8.92
N THR A 243 3.26 11.14 -7.70
CA THR A 243 4.69 10.77 -7.50
C THR A 243 5.04 9.41 -8.11
N THR A 244 4.10 8.50 -8.21
CA THR A 244 4.28 7.16 -8.81
C THR A 244 3.81 7.08 -10.25
N SER A 245 2.98 8.03 -10.68
CA SER A 245 2.47 8.10 -12.05
C SER A 245 3.46 8.82 -12.95
N ASN A 246 4.05 8.08 -13.89
CA ASN A 246 4.87 8.70 -14.92
C ASN A 246 4.08 9.72 -15.78
N LEU A 247 2.74 9.72 -15.72
CA LEU A 247 1.89 10.66 -16.46
C LEU A 247 2.07 12.12 -16.01
N SER A 248 2.55 12.37 -14.79
CA SER A 248 2.86 13.73 -14.30
C SER A 248 4.05 14.36 -15.01
N LYS A 249 5.01 13.54 -15.51
CA LYS A 249 6.16 14.03 -16.28
C LYS A 249 5.79 14.82 -17.52
N ILE A 250 4.59 14.62 -18.06
CA ILE A 250 4.13 15.35 -19.23
C ILE A 250 4.05 16.87 -18.96
N TYR A 251 3.66 17.27 -17.74
CA TYR A 251 3.58 18.69 -17.37
C TYR A 251 4.97 19.34 -17.30
N GLU A 252 5.98 18.61 -16.83
CA GLU A 252 7.37 19.04 -16.82
C GLU A 252 7.88 19.23 -18.27
N LEU A 253 7.65 18.23 -19.14
CA LEU A 253 8.05 18.27 -20.55
C LEU A 253 7.37 19.41 -21.32
N ILE A 254 6.10 19.70 -21.02
CA ILE A 254 5.40 20.86 -21.60
C ILE A 254 6.03 22.17 -21.09
N GLY A 255 6.33 22.26 -19.78
CA GLY A 255 6.99 23.43 -19.19
C GLY A 255 8.37 23.70 -19.78
N GLU A 256 9.13 22.65 -20.07
CA GLU A 256 10.45 22.69 -20.73
C GLU A 256 10.38 22.88 -22.25
N LYS A 257 9.18 22.90 -22.83
CA LYS A 257 8.93 22.96 -24.28
C LYS A 257 9.68 21.84 -25.05
N ALA A 258 9.69 20.66 -24.48
CA ALA A 258 10.31 19.49 -25.10
C ALA A 258 9.72 19.24 -26.51
N GLU A 259 10.56 18.79 -27.45
CA GLU A 259 10.15 18.59 -28.88
C GLU A 259 8.90 17.70 -29.00
N ILE A 260 8.80 16.64 -28.18
CA ILE A 260 7.68 15.70 -28.16
C ILE A 260 6.33 16.33 -27.75
N THR A 261 6.35 17.52 -27.12
CA THR A 261 5.17 18.23 -26.65
C THR A 261 4.82 19.47 -27.49
N GLN A 262 5.56 19.71 -28.59
CA GLN A 262 5.25 20.78 -29.51
C GLN A 262 4.02 20.42 -30.33
N ILE A 263 3.09 21.36 -30.46
CA ILE A 263 1.86 21.21 -31.24
C ILE A 263 1.75 22.32 -32.29
N ASN A 264 1.13 22.00 -33.40
CA ASN A 264 0.83 22.93 -34.48
C ASN A 264 -0.55 23.60 -34.25
N PRO A 265 -0.84 24.73 -34.96
CA PRO A 265 -2.19 25.25 -34.98
C PRO A 265 -3.22 24.18 -35.42
N GLY A 266 -4.33 24.06 -34.69
CA GLY A 266 -5.35 23.03 -34.92
C GLY A 266 -5.19 21.76 -34.11
N GLU A 267 -4.07 21.62 -33.37
CA GLU A 267 -3.81 20.44 -32.53
C GLU A 267 -4.12 20.71 -31.05
N CYS A 268 -4.30 19.64 -30.29
CA CYS A 268 -4.30 19.70 -28.83
C CYS A 268 -3.60 18.49 -28.19
N ILE A 269 -3.06 18.70 -26.98
CA ILE A 269 -2.57 17.59 -26.13
C ILE A 269 -3.69 17.23 -25.16
N ALA A 270 -4.14 15.99 -25.21
CA ALA A 270 -5.13 15.46 -24.30
C ALA A 270 -4.61 14.25 -23.53
N LYS A 271 -4.96 14.19 -22.23
CA LYS A 271 -4.69 13.09 -21.33
C LYS A 271 -5.98 12.27 -21.16
N PHE A 272 -5.89 10.99 -21.40
CA PHE A 272 -6.97 10.04 -21.22
C PHE A 272 -6.67 9.16 -20.03
N LYS A 273 -7.58 9.10 -19.06
CA LYS A 273 -7.47 8.27 -17.87
C LYS A 273 -8.57 7.22 -17.89
N TYR A 274 -8.19 5.96 -17.91
CA TYR A 274 -9.13 4.84 -17.85
C TYR A 274 -9.62 4.70 -16.43
N LEU A 275 -10.93 4.92 -16.21
CA LEU A 275 -11.57 4.95 -14.89
C LEU A 275 -12.43 3.72 -14.61
N VAL A 276 -12.54 2.79 -15.57
CA VAL A 276 -13.49 1.66 -15.51
C VAL A 276 -12.75 0.33 -15.53
N ARG A 277 -13.22 -0.60 -14.69
CA ARG A 277 -12.69 -1.95 -14.50
C ARG A 277 -12.67 -2.85 -15.76
N SER A 278 -13.33 -2.46 -16.83
CA SER A 278 -13.37 -3.23 -18.09
C SER A 278 -13.42 -2.33 -19.30
N SER A 279 -12.28 -1.93 -19.83
CA SER A 279 -12.19 -1.32 -21.16
C SER A 279 -11.50 -2.31 -22.10
N SER A 280 -12.25 -3.24 -22.68
CA SER A 280 -11.80 -4.09 -23.77
C SER A 280 -11.95 -3.43 -25.15
N GLU A 281 -12.50 -2.21 -25.20
CA GLU A 281 -12.74 -1.49 -26.46
C GLU A 281 -11.45 -0.82 -26.97
N ALA A 282 -11.22 -0.92 -28.28
CA ALA A 282 -10.07 -0.25 -28.93
C ALA A 282 -10.34 1.25 -29.13
N LEU A 283 -10.52 1.98 -28.00
CA LEU A 283 -10.99 3.38 -27.99
C LEU A 283 -10.18 4.31 -28.87
N VAL A 284 -8.85 4.23 -28.84
CA VAL A 284 -7.95 5.04 -29.68
C VAL A 284 -8.22 4.81 -31.17
N SER A 285 -8.31 3.54 -31.58
CA SER A 285 -8.65 3.18 -32.96
C SER A 285 -10.05 3.63 -33.35
N THR A 286 -11.00 3.56 -32.42
CA THR A 286 -12.39 3.95 -32.67
C THR A 286 -12.51 5.45 -32.90
N ILE A 287 -11.94 6.29 -32.02
CA ILE A 287 -12.00 7.72 -32.18
C ILE A 287 -11.27 8.19 -33.46
N SER A 288 -10.10 7.58 -33.78
CA SER A 288 -9.36 7.94 -34.98
C SER A 288 -10.17 7.65 -36.24
N ARG A 289 -10.84 6.51 -36.33
CA ARG A 289 -11.65 6.15 -37.53
C ARG A 289 -12.99 6.84 -37.59
N GLN A 290 -13.70 6.95 -36.48
CA GLN A 290 -15.07 7.48 -36.44
C GLN A 290 -15.10 8.99 -36.60
N TYR A 291 -14.12 9.69 -36.07
CA TYR A 291 -14.04 11.14 -36.10
C TYR A 291 -12.96 11.67 -37.08
N HIS A 292 -12.33 10.78 -37.86
CA HIS A 292 -11.30 11.13 -38.83
C HIS A 292 -10.16 11.99 -38.30
N ILE A 293 -9.79 11.77 -37.03
CA ILE A 293 -8.69 12.48 -36.37
C ILE A 293 -7.44 11.58 -36.31
N ASN A 294 -6.27 12.20 -36.30
CA ASN A 294 -5.04 11.52 -36.00
C ASN A 294 -4.79 11.56 -34.48
N VAL A 295 -4.36 10.44 -33.93
CA VAL A 295 -4.03 10.28 -32.51
C VAL A 295 -2.57 9.85 -32.40
N ASN A 296 -1.70 10.80 -32.08
CA ASN A 296 -0.29 10.54 -31.86
C ASN A 296 -0.04 10.36 -30.35
N ILE A 297 0.14 9.11 -29.89
CA ILE A 297 0.41 8.80 -28.48
C ILE A 297 1.85 9.21 -28.17
N ILE A 298 2.02 10.22 -27.32
CA ILE A 298 3.33 10.72 -26.89
C ILE A 298 3.76 10.14 -25.55
N PHE A 299 2.78 9.68 -24.73
CA PHE A 299 3.04 9.06 -23.45
C PHE A 299 1.93 8.08 -23.07
N GLY A 300 2.28 6.99 -22.40
CA GLY A 300 1.30 6.01 -21.91
C GLY A 300 1.85 5.25 -20.72
N ASN A 301 0.99 5.03 -19.73
CA ASN A 301 1.28 4.16 -18.59
C ASN A 301 0.02 3.39 -18.25
N ILE A 302 0.11 2.05 -18.33
CA ILE A 302 -0.97 1.15 -17.93
C ILE A 302 -0.36 0.17 -16.93
N GLU A 303 -0.91 0.17 -15.72
CA GLU A 303 -0.50 -0.69 -14.62
C GLU A 303 -1.66 -1.63 -14.25
N LEU A 304 -1.34 -2.75 -13.61
CA LEU A 304 -2.34 -3.64 -13.05
C LEU A 304 -2.45 -3.41 -11.54
N ILE A 305 -3.65 -3.10 -11.06
CA ILE A 305 -3.98 -3.12 -9.64
C ILE A 305 -4.78 -4.39 -9.40
N GLY A 306 -4.14 -5.37 -8.76
CA GLY A 306 -4.70 -6.73 -8.71
C GLY A 306 -4.79 -7.33 -10.12
N SER A 307 -6.01 -7.55 -10.62
CA SER A 307 -6.28 -8.02 -12.01
C SER A 307 -6.83 -6.91 -12.91
N GLU A 308 -6.94 -5.68 -12.42
CA GLU A 308 -7.65 -4.60 -13.09
C GLU A 308 -6.66 -3.59 -13.68
N PRO A 309 -6.75 -3.28 -14.98
CA PRO A 309 -5.89 -2.28 -15.60
C PRO A 309 -6.31 -0.88 -15.12
N LEU A 310 -5.34 -0.13 -14.64
CA LEU A 310 -5.45 1.29 -14.34
C LEU A 310 -4.36 2.04 -15.09
N GLY A 311 -4.69 3.19 -15.64
CA GLY A 311 -3.68 3.99 -16.29
C GLY A 311 -4.28 4.98 -17.26
N GLY A 312 -3.43 5.47 -18.15
CA GLY A 312 -3.84 6.43 -19.14
C GLY A 312 -2.79 6.64 -20.21
N LEU A 313 -3.15 7.46 -21.17
CA LEU A 313 -2.23 7.91 -22.19
C LEU A 313 -2.38 9.42 -22.40
N VAL A 314 -1.32 10.00 -22.92
CA VAL A 314 -1.31 11.37 -23.40
C VAL A 314 -1.05 11.34 -24.89
N ALA A 315 -1.89 12.00 -25.64
CA ALA A 315 -1.80 12.03 -27.10
C ALA A 315 -1.96 13.46 -27.63
N ILE A 316 -1.29 13.72 -28.74
CA ILE A 316 -1.58 14.86 -29.60
C ILE A 316 -2.70 14.43 -30.53
N LEU A 317 -3.76 15.22 -30.56
CA LEU A 317 -4.89 15.04 -31.44
C LEU A 317 -4.80 16.10 -32.54
N SER A 318 -4.90 15.68 -33.80
CA SER A 318 -4.93 16.56 -34.96
C SER A 318 -6.09 16.23 -35.90
N GLY A 319 -6.78 17.24 -36.42
CA GLY A 319 -7.96 17.12 -37.25
C GLY A 319 -8.80 18.43 -37.19
N GLU A 320 -10.01 18.39 -37.74
CA GLU A 320 -10.91 19.50 -37.62
C GLU A 320 -11.34 19.70 -36.15
N PRO A 321 -11.44 20.98 -35.66
CA PRO A 321 -11.75 21.23 -34.24
C PRO A 321 -13.06 20.60 -33.76
N GLN A 322 -14.08 20.49 -34.63
CA GLN A 322 -15.38 19.86 -34.33
C GLN A 322 -15.24 18.32 -34.15
N ASP A 323 -14.39 17.68 -34.97
CA ASP A 323 -14.15 16.25 -34.93
C ASP A 323 -13.35 15.88 -33.67
N ILE A 324 -12.35 16.66 -33.30
CA ILE A 324 -11.60 16.50 -32.06
C ILE A 324 -12.56 16.61 -30.87
N GLU A 325 -13.41 17.63 -30.81
CA GLU A 325 -14.36 17.78 -29.69
C GLU A 325 -15.38 16.63 -29.64
N GLY A 326 -15.85 16.14 -30.79
CA GLY A 326 -16.71 14.97 -30.90
C GLY A 326 -16.03 13.71 -30.32
N ALA A 327 -14.76 13.50 -30.66
CA ALA A 327 -13.96 12.39 -30.15
C ALA A 327 -13.75 12.48 -28.62
N LEU A 328 -13.46 13.67 -28.08
CA LEU A 328 -13.31 13.89 -26.64
C LEU A 328 -14.62 13.63 -25.89
N ASN A 329 -15.77 14.04 -26.44
CA ASN A 329 -17.08 13.81 -25.86
C ASN A 329 -17.43 12.31 -25.86
N TYR A 330 -17.18 11.60 -26.97
CA TYR A 330 -17.35 10.16 -27.04
C TYR A 330 -16.54 9.44 -25.95
N LEU A 331 -15.30 9.82 -25.72
CA LEU A 331 -14.48 9.23 -24.65
C LEU A 331 -15.08 9.50 -23.27
N ARG A 332 -15.61 10.72 -23.01
CA ARG A 332 -16.30 11.04 -21.75
C ARG A 332 -17.55 10.17 -21.54
N GLU A 333 -18.35 9.97 -22.59
CA GLU A 333 -19.54 9.07 -22.56
C GLU A 333 -19.16 7.61 -22.25
N LYS A 334 -17.95 7.19 -22.65
CA LYS A 334 -17.39 5.86 -22.33
C LYS A 334 -16.73 5.79 -20.95
N ASN A 335 -16.93 6.78 -20.08
CA ASN A 335 -16.32 6.89 -18.74
C ASN A 335 -14.78 6.92 -18.77
N VAL A 336 -14.19 7.47 -19.82
CA VAL A 336 -12.78 7.83 -19.85
C VAL A 336 -12.64 9.24 -19.29
N GLY A 337 -11.77 9.41 -18.29
CA GLY A 337 -11.39 10.75 -17.83
C GLY A 337 -10.61 11.48 -18.94
N VAL A 338 -11.08 12.62 -19.39
CA VAL A 338 -10.47 13.41 -20.46
C VAL A 338 -10.09 14.77 -19.93
N GLU A 339 -8.80 15.09 -20.02
CA GLU A 339 -8.22 16.38 -19.66
C GLU A 339 -7.46 16.94 -20.87
N VAL A 340 -7.82 18.13 -21.34
CA VAL A 340 -7.05 18.84 -22.37
C VAL A 340 -5.98 19.67 -21.66
N ILE A 341 -4.70 19.30 -21.89
CA ILE A 341 -3.56 19.91 -21.21
C ILE A 341 -3.07 21.15 -21.96
N LEU A 342 -3.02 21.06 -23.29
CA LEU A 342 -2.60 22.16 -24.17
C LEU A 342 -3.52 22.19 -25.37
N ASP A 343 -4.00 23.40 -25.74
CA ASP A 343 -5.00 23.57 -26.81
C ASP A 343 -4.57 24.68 -27.80
N ALA A 344 -4.30 24.28 -29.01
CA ALA A 344 -4.04 25.20 -30.13
C ALA A 344 -5.09 25.08 -31.24
N ARG A 345 -6.28 24.54 -30.96
CA ARG A 345 -7.37 24.38 -31.92
C ARG A 345 -7.99 25.74 -32.31
N ASN A 346 -8.01 26.69 -31.38
CA ASN A 346 -8.50 28.05 -31.61
C ASN A 346 -7.39 29.03 -31.19
N PRO A 347 -6.43 29.35 -32.05
CA PRO A 347 -5.45 30.40 -31.74
C PRO A 347 -6.19 31.72 -31.56
N GLN A 348 -6.07 32.31 -30.35
CA GLN A 348 -6.55 33.66 -30.09
C GLN A 348 -5.76 34.71 -30.86
#